data_2407efd570e1d4b5eb3b2317c36727f8
#
_entry.id   2407efd570e1d4b5eb3b2317c36727f8
#
_cell.length_a   1.000
_cell.length_b   1.000
_cell.length_c   1.000
_cell.angle_alpha   90.00
_cell.angle_beta   90.00
_cell.angle_gamma   90.00
#
_symmetry.space_group_name_H-M   'P 1'
#
loop_
_entity.id
_entity.type
_entity.pdbx_description
1 polymer ?
#
loop_
_entity_poly.entity_id
_entity_poly.type
_entity_poly.pdbx_seq_one_letter_code
_entity_poly.pdbx_strand_id
1 'polypeptide(L)'
;VYNDVTLTFLNNYDIKGATVSPELNFKQIKTLNEASTLPLECIVHGNMELMVSEYCVLGSFLGNLDKGTCTKPCEKNNYWLCDRKNEKFPIVTDQYCHMHLLNAKELNMLAHVPEFSNLHIDRIRLDGRYMSKEKLAKFTKLYKEIIIEGKNHLALMPENITKYEQNITRGHYFRGVE
;
A
#
# COMPACT_ATOMS: atom_id res chain seq x y z
N VAL A 1 -7.75 6.48 8.62
CA VAL A 1 -8.97 7.27 8.87
C VAL A 1 -9.83 7.30 7.61
N TYR A 2 -11.17 7.26 7.77
CA TYR A 2 -12.12 7.15 6.66
C TYR A 2 -13.11 8.33 6.57
N ASN A 3 -13.34 9.05 7.65
CA ASN A 3 -14.32 10.13 7.70
C ASN A 3 -13.87 11.30 8.60
N ASP A 4 -14.57 12.41 8.48
CA ASP A 4 -14.33 13.66 9.21
C ASP A 4 -14.68 13.56 10.71
N VAL A 5 -15.67 12.74 11.08
CA VAL A 5 -16.02 12.51 12.48
C VAL A 5 -14.86 11.89 13.24
N THR A 6 -14.18 10.91 12.63
CA THR A 6 -12.96 10.33 13.21
C THR A 6 -11.83 11.36 13.33
N LEU A 7 -11.65 12.23 12.34
CA LEU A 7 -10.64 13.29 12.41
C LEU A 7 -10.94 14.27 13.54
N THR A 8 -12.19 14.69 13.68
CA THR A 8 -12.66 15.56 14.78
C THR A 8 -12.43 14.91 16.13
N PHE A 9 -12.73 13.62 16.28
CA PHE A 9 -12.45 12.87 17.49
C PHE A 9 -10.96 12.85 17.82
N LEU A 10 -10.11 12.50 16.83
CA LEU A 10 -8.66 12.43 16.98
C LEU A 10 -8.01 13.78 17.34
N ASN A 11 -8.63 14.88 16.92
CA ASN A 11 -8.14 16.23 17.25
C ASN A 11 -8.19 16.56 18.74
N ASN A 12 -9.00 15.82 19.53
CA ASN A 12 -9.04 15.97 20.99
C ASN A 12 -7.84 15.28 21.70
N TYR A 13 -7.05 14.54 20.96
CA TYR A 13 -5.86 13.85 21.47
C TYR A 13 -4.63 14.44 20.80
N ASP A 14 -3.57 14.71 21.46
CA ASP A 14 -2.35 15.36 20.94
C ASP A 14 -1.68 14.57 19.77
N ILE A 15 -2.45 14.29 18.71
CA ILE A 15 -2.08 13.54 17.52
C ILE A 15 -1.49 14.51 16.50
N LYS A 16 -0.37 14.14 15.89
CA LYS A 16 0.40 15.01 14.98
C LYS A 16 0.03 14.81 13.50
N GLY A 17 -0.97 14.01 13.20
CA GLY A 17 -1.48 13.74 11.85
C GLY A 17 -2.17 12.39 11.75
N ALA A 18 -2.85 12.16 10.64
CA ALA A 18 -3.62 10.95 10.41
C ALA A 18 -3.39 10.40 8.99
N THR A 19 -3.22 9.07 8.89
CA THR A 19 -3.19 8.39 7.58
C THR A 19 -4.62 8.11 7.15
N VAL A 20 -4.99 8.59 5.96
CA VAL A 20 -6.30 8.31 5.36
C VAL A 20 -6.37 6.88 4.83
N SER A 21 -7.57 6.31 4.78
CA SER A 21 -7.77 4.97 4.23
C SER A 21 -7.39 4.94 2.75
N PRO A 22 -6.66 3.91 2.29
CA PRO A 22 -6.35 3.72 0.87
C PRO A 22 -7.57 3.37 0.01
N GLU A 23 -8.75 3.18 0.63
CA GLU A 23 -10.03 2.96 -0.06
C GLU A 23 -10.69 4.25 -0.55
N LEU A 24 -10.22 5.42 -0.06
CA LEU A 24 -10.75 6.71 -0.46
C LEU A 24 -10.26 7.14 -1.84
N ASN A 25 -11.15 7.73 -2.63
CA ASN A 25 -10.78 8.38 -3.87
C ASN A 25 -10.36 9.85 -3.65
N PHE A 26 -9.76 10.47 -4.67
CA PHE A 26 -9.29 11.86 -4.59
C PHE A 26 -10.37 12.86 -4.19
N LYS A 27 -11.63 12.66 -4.64
CA LYS A 27 -12.73 13.54 -4.26
C LYS A 27 -13.04 13.46 -2.77
N GLN A 28 -13.08 12.25 -2.22
CA GLN A 28 -13.31 12.03 -0.79
C GLN A 28 -12.13 12.54 0.04
N ILE A 29 -10.89 12.31 -0.40
CA ILE A 29 -9.69 12.82 0.26
C ILE A 29 -9.70 14.35 0.29
N LYS A 30 -10.08 15.00 -0.83
CA LYS A 30 -10.23 16.46 -0.89
C LYS A 30 -11.19 16.96 0.17
N THR A 31 -12.40 16.37 0.25
CA THR A 31 -13.40 16.76 1.24
C THR A 31 -12.91 16.58 2.66
N LEU A 32 -12.20 15.46 2.94
CA LEU A 32 -11.60 15.23 4.26
C LEU A 32 -10.52 16.24 4.59
N ASN A 33 -9.67 16.58 3.61
CA ASN A 33 -8.58 17.54 3.82
C ASN A 33 -9.10 18.95 4.08
N GLU A 34 -10.15 19.36 3.37
CA GLU A 34 -10.81 20.66 3.58
C GLU A 34 -11.47 20.76 4.97
N ALA A 35 -11.93 19.64 5.54
CA ALA A 35 -12.56 19.57 6.86
C ALA A 35 -11.55 19.32 8.00
N SER A 36 -10.32 18.90 7.69
CA SER A 36 -9.33 18.49 8.68
C SER A 36 -8.52 19.67 9.21
N THR A 37 -8.30 19.68 10.51
CA THR A 37 -7.28 20.52 11.16
C THR A 37 -5.98 19.75 11.43
N LEU A 38 -6.00 18.43 11.22
CA LEU A 38 -4.83 17.55 11.36
C LEU A 38 -4.14 17.37 10.03
N PRO A 39 -2.81 17.37 9.98
CA PRO A 39 -2.06 16.99 8.80
C PRO A 39 -2.46 15.58 8.31
N LEU A 40 -2.76 15.46 7.02
CA LEU A 40 -3.15 14.18 6.42
C LEU A 40 -2.01 13.52 5.64
N GLU A 41 -1.95 12.21 5.77
CA GLU A 41 -1.01 11.34 5.05
C GLU A 41 -1.74 10.38 4.12
N CYS A 42 -1.25 10.23 2.88
CA CYS A 42 -1.73 9.25 1.90
C CYS A 42 -0.67 8.18 1.60
N ILE A 43 -1.08 6.91 1.53
CA ILE A 43 -0.19 5.82 1.11
C ILE A 43 -0.15 5.81 -0.41
N VAL A 44 1.02 6.07 -1.00
CA VAL A 44 1.17 6.25 -2.47
C VAL A 44 1.95 5.13 -3.15
N HIS A 45 2.59 4.25 -2.40
CA HIS A 45 3.40 3.16 -2.96
C HIS A 45 3.49 1.98 -2.01
N GLY A 46 3.44 0.77 -2.56
CA GLY A 46 3.68 -0.48 -1.83
C GLY A 46 2.67 -1.58 -2.10
N ASN A 47 2.94 -2.75 -1.55
CA ASN A 47 2.04 -3.88 -1.62
C ASN A 47 0.91 -3.70 -0.60
N MET A 48 -0.30 -3.47 -1.10
CA MET A 48 -1.47 -3.30 -0.25
C MET A 48 -1.90 -4.64 0.33
N GLU A 49 -2.13 -4.65 1.63
CA GLU A 49 -2.65 -5.80 2.35
C GLU A 49 -4.17 -5.89 2.16
N LEU A 50 -4.63 -7.04 1.67
CA LEU A 50 -6.05 -7.30 1.41
C LEU A 50 -6.72 -8.02 2.58
N MET A 51 -5.96 -8.89 3.27
CA MET A 51 -6.49 -9.72 4.35
C MET A 51 -5.36 -10.10 5.31
N VAL A 52 -5.69 -10.12 6.58
CA VAL A 52 -4.90 -10.78 7.64
C VAL A 52 -5.74 -11.91 8.22
N SER A 53 -5.14 -13.08 8.39
CA SER A 53 -5.81 -14.25 8.93
C SER A 53 -4.96 -14.95 9.97
N GLU A 54 -5.57 -15.35 11.07
CA GLU A 54 -4.95 -16.25 12.05
C GLU A 54 -4.82 -17.68 11.50
N TYR A 55 -5.65 -18.03 10.50
CA TYR A 55 -5.53 -19.29 9.80
C TYR A 55 -4.45 -19.21 8.72
N CYS A 56 -3.37 -19.99 8.92
CA CYS A 56 -2.29 -20.05 7.97
C CYS A 56 -2.51 -21.20 6.97
N VAL A 57 -2.92 -20.86 5.73
CA VAL A 57 -3.11 -21.84 4.66
C VAL A 57 -1.84 -22.63 4.34
N LEU A 58 -0.67 -21.99 4.42
CA LEU A 58 0.61 -22.65 4.18
C LEU A 58 0.92 -23.70 5.25
N GLY A 59 0.66 -23.37 6.51
CA GLY A 59 0.82 -24.31 7.62
C GLY A 59 -0.09 -25.52 7.47
N SER A 60 -1.35 -25.30 7.13
CA SER A 60 -2.36 -26.35 7.02
C SER A 60 -2.15 -27.29 5.82
N PHE A 61 -1.87 -26.74 4.63
CA PHE A 61 -1.76 -27.54 3.42
C PHE A 61 -0.34 -28.06 3.13
N LEU A 62 0.68 -27.33 3.51
CA LEU A 62 2.08 -27.65 3.18
C LEU A 62 2.96 -27.88 4.41
N GLY A 63 2.54 -27.37 5.56
CA GLY A 63 3.34 -27.35 6.78
C GLY A 63 3.09 -28.50 7.73
N ASN A 64 2.19 -29.45 7.43
CA ASN A 64 1.77 -30.55 8.32
C ASN A 64 1.24 -30.06 9.68
N LEU A 65 0.61 -28.89 9.72
CA LEU A 65 0.08 -28.32 10.96
C LEU A 65 -1.01 -29.22 11.59
N ASP A 66 -1.74 -29.98 10.76
CA ASP A 66 -2.69 -31.02 11.17
C ASP A 66 -2.07 -32.11 12.05
N LYS A 67 -0.75 -32.32 11.94
CA LYS A 67 0.03 -33.28 12.76
C LYS A 67 0.61 -32.62 14.03
N GLY A 68 0.18 -31.40 14.35
CA GLY A 68 0.51 -30.70 15.59
C GLY A 68 1.68 -29.72 15.52
N THR A 69 2.61 -29.85 14.54
CA THR A 69 3.76 -28.96 14.42
C THR A 69 3.99 -28.54 12.97
N CYS A 70 3.97 -27.24 12.72
CA CYS A 70 4.22 -26.69 11.41
C CYS A 70 5.71 -26.78 11.03
N THR A 71 6.01 -27.28 9.82
CA THR A 71 7.38 -27.34 9.26
C THR A 71 7.86 -26.00 8.67
N LYS A 72 7.07 -24.94 8.83
CA LYS A 72 7.36 -23.56 8.40
C LYS A 72 7.77 -23.42 6.93
N PRO A 73 6.94 -23.87 5.98
CA PRO A 73 7.26 -23.76 4.56
C PRO A 73 7.45 -22.29 4.14
N CYS A 74 6.77 -21.35 4.79
CA CYS A 74 6.86 -19.90 4.54
C CYS A 74 8.27 -19.30 4.74
N GLU A 75 9.11 -19.93 5.57
CA GLU A 75 10.51 -19.48 5.76
C GLU A 75 11.44 -19.95 4.64
N LYS A 76 11.00 -20.94 3.84
CA LYS A 76 11.83 -21.60 2.83
C LYS A 76 11.59 -21.08 1.42
N ASN A 77 10.35 -20.71 1.11
CA ASN A 77 9.95 -20.30 -0.24
C ASN A 77 8.90 -19.18 -0.21
N ASN A 78 8.75 -18.49 -1.34
CA ASN A 78 7.65 -17.57 -1.56
C ASN A 78 6.43 -18.33 -2.09
N TYR A 79 5.24 -17.91 -1.64
CA TYR A 79 3.97 -18.53 -2.03
C TYR A 79 2.95 -17.49 -2.46
N TRP A 80 2.00 -17.92 -3.25
CA TRP A 80 0.92 -17.08 -3.78
C TRP A 80 -0.40 -17.87 -3.75
N LEU A 81 -1.49 -17.19 -3.46
CA LEU A 81 -2.80 -17.66 -3.86
C LEU A 81 -3.05 -17.23 -5.31
N CYS A 82 -3.63 -18.12 -6.10
CA CYS A 82 -4.04 -17.81 -7.46
C CYS A 82 -5.56 -17.79 -7.53
N ASP A 83 -6.12 -16.76 -8.15
CA ASP A 83 -7.55 -16.71 -8.43
C ASP A 83 -7.90 -17.44 -9.74
N ARG A 84 -9.20 -17.40 -10.12
CA ARG A 84 -9.69 -18.01 -11.35
C ARG A 84 -9.17 -17.35 -12.64
N LYS A 85 -8.58 -16.14 -12.53
CA LYS A 85 -7.97 -15.40 -13.63
C LYS A 85 -6.46 -15.58 -13.69
N ASN A 86 -5.91 -16.48 -12.86
CA ASN A 86 -4.46 -16.69 -12.66
C ASN A 86 -3.70 -15.47 -12.13
N GLU A 87 -4.40 -14.52 -11.48
CA GLU A 87 -3.73 -13.45 -10.74
C GLU A 87 -3.09 -14.04 -9.47
N LYS A 88 -1.86 -13.63 -9.18
CA LYS A 88 -1.05 -14.17 -8.09
C LYS A 88 -0.99 -13.20 -6.93
N PHE A 89 -1.64 -13.55 -5.84
CA PHE A 89 -1.68 -12.78 -4.60
C PHE A 89 -0.60 -13.28 -3.65
N PRO A 90 0.46 -12.51 -3.37
CA PRO A 90 1.54 -12.95 -2.49
C PRO A 90 1.02 -13.24 -1.08
N ILE A 91 1.56 -14.31 -0.48
CA ILE A 91 1.35 -14.66 0.93
C ILE A 91 2.63 -14.34 1.70
N VAL A 92 2.48 -13.60 2.79
CA VAL A 92 3.55 -13.34 3.76
C VAL A 92 3.04 -13.75 5.14
N THR A 93 3.93 -14.24 5.99
CA THR A 93 3.60 -14.56 7.38
C THR A 93 4.44 -13.72 8.33
N ASP A 94 3.84 -13.34 9.46
CA ASP A 94 4.54 -12.63 10.53
C ASP A 94 5.11 -13.61 11.59
N GLN A 95 5.72 -13.04 12.63
CA GLN A 95 6.31 -13.80 13.75
C GLN A 95 5.28 -14.56 14.60
N TYR A 96 4.01 -14.21 14.48
CA TYR A 96 2.90 -14.87 15.18
C TYR A 96 2.18 -15.90 14.31
N CYS A 97 2.70 -16.15 13.12
CA CYS A 97 2.11 -17.02 12.09
C CYS A 97 0.77 -16.53 11.54
N HIS A 98 0.45 -15.23 11.67
CA HIS A 98 -0.65 -14.66 10.91
C HIS A 98 -0.29 -14.65 9.42
N MET A 99 -1.27 -15.01 8.60
CA MET A 99 -1.14 -14.98 7.16
C MET A 99 -1.63 -13.62 6.61
N HIS A 100 -0.74 -12.91 5.94
CA HIS A 100 -1.05 -11.67 5.23
C HIS A 100 -1.16 -11.97 3.75
N LEU A 101 -2.32 -11.68 3.17
CA LEU A 101 -2.56 -11.76 1.74
C LEU A 101 -2.40 -10.37 1.13
N LEU A 102 -1.45 -10.24 0.21
CA LEU A 102 -1.17 -8.97 -0.45
C LEU A 102 -1.86 -8.89 -1.81
N ASN A 103 -2.12 -7.67 -2.26
CA ASN A 103 -2.65 -7.45 -3.60
C ASN A 103 -1.67 -7.97 -4.65
N ALA A 104 -2.23 -8.58 -5.71
CA ALA A 104 -1.46 -9.07 -6.85
C ALA A 104 -0.68 -7.96 -7.57
N LYS A 105 -1.20 -6.73 -7.53
CA LYS A 105 -0.58 -5.53 -8.13
C LYS A 105 -0.13 -4.56 -7.05
N GLU A 106 1.06 -4.03 -7.22
CA GLU A 106 1.64 -3.02 -6.33
C GLU A 106 0.99 -1.65 -6.56
N LEU A 107 0.59 -0.99 -5.47
CA LEU A 107 0.18 0.41 -5.55
C LEU A 107 1.36 1.27 -5.99
N ASN A 108 1.15 2.09 -7.02
CA ASN A 108 2.15 3.03 -7.49
C ASN A 108 1.50 4.30 -8.04
N MET A 109 1.67 5.39 -7.31
CA MET A 109 1.13 6.70 -7.63
C MET A 109 2.22 7.68 -8.09
N LEU A 110 3.40 7.19 -8.51
CA LEU A 110 4.53 8.03 -8.90
C LEU A 110 4.16 9.02 -10.01
N ALA A 111 3.42 8.55 -11.02
CA ALA A 111 2.92 9.40 -12.12
C ALA A 111 1.85 10.41 -11.70
N HIS A 112 1.32 10.29 -10.49
CA HIS A 112 0.20 11.06 -9.97
C HIS A 112 0.56 11.87 -8.70
N VAL A 113 1.85 12.07 -8.45
CA VAL A 113 2.32 12.90 -7.32
C VAL A 113 1.76 14.32 -7.37
N PRO A 114 1.64 14.98 -8.57
CA PRO A 114 1.07 16.31 -8.64
C PRO A 114 -0.36 16.44 -8.10
N GLU A 115 -1.18 15.38 -8.20
CA GLU A 115 -2.55 15.38 -7.68
C GLU A 115 -2.58 15.54 -6.16
N PHE A 116 -1.65 14.90 -5.45
CA PHE A 116 -1.53 15.06 -3.99
C PHE A 116 -1.06 16.46 -3.60
N SER A 117 -0.15 17.05 -4.36
CA SER A 117 0.29 18.44 -4.17
C SER A 117 -0.84 19.42 -4.42
N ASN A 118 -1.65 19.22 -5.47
CA ASN A 118 -2.81 20.05 -5.79
C ASN A 118 -3.91 19.97 -4.71
N LEU A 119 -3.99 18.86 -4.00
CA LEU A 119 -4.89 18.69 -2.86
C LEU A 119 -4.30 19.20 -1.55
N HIS A 120 -3.08 19.74 -1.57
CA HIS A 120 -2.36 20.18 -0.38
C HIS A 120 -2.24 19.10 0.70
N ILE A 121 -2.01 17.84 0.30
CA ILE A 121 -1.77 16.74 1.23
C ILE A 121 -0.39 16.93 1.88
N ASP A 122 -0.35 16.91 3.21
CA ASP A 122 0.85 17.23 3.99
C ASP A 122 1.95 16.18 3.86
N ARG A 123 1.56 14.91 3.73
CA ARG A 123 2.51 13.79 3.73
C ARG A 123 2.09 12.71 2.74
N ILE A 124 3.08 12.11 2.10
CA ILE A 124 2.90 10.86 1.36
C ILE A 124 3.77 9.77 2.00
N ARG A 125 3.25 8.55 1.98
CA ARG A 125 3.86 7.38 2.59
C ARG A 125 4.16 6.31 1.56
N LEU A 126 5.41 5.83 1.55
CA LEU A 126 5.80 4.62 0.85
C LEU A 126 5.77 3.46 1.85
N ASP A 127 4.94 2.45 1.61
CA ASP A 127 4.91 1.25 2.42
C ASP A 127 5.97 0.25 1.93
N GLY A 128 7.12 0.29 2.56
CA GLY A 128 8.27 -0.54 2.20
C GLY A 128 8.36 -1.89 2.90
N ARG A 129 7.36 -2.28 3.71
CA ARG A 129 7.41 -3.52 4.52
C ARG A 129 7.75 -4.78 3.72
N TYR A 130 7.29 -4.83 2.48
CA TYR A 130 7.44 -5.97 1.58
C TYR A 130 8.37 -5.69 0.38
N MET A 131 9.17 -4.64 0.46
CA MET A 131 10.13 -4.26 -0.58
C MET A 131 11.56 -4.67 -0.22
N SER A 132 12.38 -4.95 -1.25
CA SER A 132 13.83 -5.01 -1.04
C SER A 132 14.40 -3.63 -0.72
N LYS A 133 15.55 -3.59 -0.05
CA LYS A 133 16.26 -2.35 0.31
C LYS A 133 16.52 -1.48 -0.93
N GLU A 134 16.98 -2.11 -1.99
CA GLU A 134 17.34 -1.47 -3.26
C GLU A 134 16.10 -0.84 -3.92
N LYS A 135 14.99 -1.59 -3.93
CA LYS A 135 13.71 -1.11 -4.46
C LYS A 135 13.19 0.08 -3.66
N LEU A 136 13.17 -0.04 -2.34
CA LEU A 136 12.73 1.05 -1.45
C LEU A 136 13.59 2.30 -1.63
N ALA A 137 14.92 2.16 -1.65
CA ALA A 137 15.85 3.27 -1.87
C ALA A 137 15.62 3.95 -3.23
N LYS A 138 15.42 3.15 -4.29
CA LYS A 138 15.14 3.67 -5.64
C LYS A 138 13.86 4.51 -5.66
N PHE A 139 12.74 3.98 -5.15
CA PHE A 139 11.48 4.72 -5.17
C PHE A 139 11.49 5.93 -4.24
N THR A 140 12.10 5.82 -3.07
CA THR A 140 12.27 6.97 -2.17
C THR A 140 13.00 8.12 -2.87
N LYS A 141 14.07 7.81 -3.62
CA LYS A 141 14.80 8.80 -4.41
C LYS A 141 13.91 9.42 -5.49
N LEU A 142 13.18 8.62 -6.26
CA LEU A 142 12.28 9.11 -7.32
C LEU A 142 11.19 10.04 -6.77
N TYR A 143 10.50 9.65 -5.71
CA TYR A 143 9.49 10.50 -5.07
C TYR A 143 10.09 11.80 -4.54
N LYS A 144 11.29 11.74 -3.92
CA LYS A 144 12.01 12.93 -3.46
C LYS A 144 12.33 13.88 -4.62
N GLU A 145 12.83 13.37 -5.72
CA GLU A 145 13.17 14.18 -6.91
C GLU A 145 11.95 14.89 -7.49
N ILE A 146 10.78 14.24 -7.51
CA ILE A 146 9.54 14.88 -7.97
C ILE A 146 9.07 15.94 -7.01
N ILE A 147 9.00 15.62 -5.71
CA ILE A 147 8.34 16.48 -4.70
C ILE A 147 9.23 17.66 -4.32
N ILE A 148 10.51 17.40 -4.05
CA ILE A 148 11.42 18.40 -3.50
C ILE A 148 12.16 19.15 -4.60
N GLU A 149 12.57 18.43 -5.65
CA GLU A 149 13.38 19.01 -6.72
C GLU A 149 12.53 19.47 -7.91
N GLY A 150 11.20 19.23 -7.88
CA GLY A 150 10.27 19.66 -8.94
C GLY A 150 10.52 19.02 -10.29
N LYS A 151 11.21 17.88 -10.36
CA LYS A 151 11.50 17.20 -11.62
C LYS A 151 10.22 16.69 -12.26
N ASN A 152 10.19 16.69 -13.60
CA ASN A 152 9.06 16.15 -14.33
C ASN A 152 8.93 14.65 -14.06
N HIS A 153 7.85 14.26 -13.39
CA HIS A 153 7.55 12.88 -13.01
C HIS A 153 7.48 11.92 -14.22
N LEU A 154 7.02 12.40 -15.39
CA LEU A 154 6.96 11.59 -16.61
C LEU A 154 8.37 11.26 -17.17
N ALA A 155 9.32 12.17 -17.02
CA ALA A 155 10.71 11.94 -17.43
C ALA A 155 11.46 10.96 -16.50
N LEU A 156 10.97 10.78 -15.28
CA LEU A 156 11.58 9.86 -14.29
C LEU A 156 10.98 8.45 -14.34
N MET A 157 9.94 8.24 -15.15
CA MET A 157 9.37 6.91 -15.31
C MET A 157 10.31 5.99 -16.07
N PRO A 158 10.41 4.69 -15.71
CA PRO A 158 11.26 3.74 -16.42
C PRO A 158 10.92 3.65 -17.91
N GLU A 159 11.92 3.51 -18.76
CA GLU A 159 11.76 3.39 -20.23
C GLU A 159 10.82 2.23 -20.65
N ASN A 160 10.67 1.20 -19.81
CA ASN A 160 9.75 0.07 -19.99
C ASN A 160 8.42 0.25 -19.25
N ILE A 161 7.82 1.42 -19.38
CA ILE A 161 6.53 1.78 -18.75
C ILE A 161 5.46 0.70 -18.97
N THR A 162 5.27 0.19 -20.19
CA THR A 162 4.24 -0.80 -20.51
C THR A 162 4.36 -2.10 -19.73
N LYS A 163 5.56 -2.60 -19.52
CA LYS A 163 5.81 -3.81 -18.70
C LYS A 163 5.64 -3.52 -17.19
N TYR A 164 5.96 -2.30 -16.79
CA TYR A 164 5.83 -1.85 -15.41
C TYR A 164 4.36 -1.59 -15.04
N GLU A 165 3.59 -1.00 -15.95
CA GLU A 165 2.15 -0.72 -15.77
C GLU A 165 1.29 -1.97 -15.64
N GLN A 166 1.70 -3.10 -16.23
CA GLN A 166 0.96 -4.37 -16.10
C GLN A 166 0.92 -4.91 -14.66
N ASN A 167 1.91 -4.57 -13.83
CA ASN A 167 2.07 -5.08 -12.46
C ASN A 167 1.78 -4.04 -11.38
N ILE A 168 1.23 -2.88 -11.75
CA ILE A 168 0.89 -1.82 -10.80
C ILE A 168 -0.60 -1.54 -10.79
N THR A 169 -1.05 -0.94 -9.70
CA THR A 169 -2.40 -0.41 -9.54
C THR A 169 -2.35 1.02 -9.01
N ARG A 170 -3.36 1.81 -9.34
CA ARG A 170 -3.62 3.12 -8.74
C ARG A 170 -4.52 3.04 -7.51
N GLY A 171 -4.82 1.81 -7.04
CA GLY A 171 -5.73 1.60 -5.93
C GLY A 171 -7.12 2.18 -6.22
N HIS A 172 -7.70 2.80 -5.20
CA HIS A 172 -9.03 3.43 -5.29
C HIS A 172 -8.99 4.93 -5.57
N TYR A 173 -7.81 5.54 -5.72
CA TYR A 173 -7.65 6.99 -5.85
C TYR A 173 -8.52 7.66 -6.91
N PHE A 174 -8.80 6.98 -8.03
CA PHE A 174 -9.59 7.53 -9.14
C PHE A 174 -11.05 7.11 -9.15
N ARG A 175 -11.40 5.96 -8.59
CA ARG A 175 -12.77 5.40 -8.68
C ARG A 175 -13.44 5.07 -7.35
N GLY A 176 -12.66 4.98 -6.27
CA GLY A 176 -13.16 4.52 -4.97
C GLY A 176 -13.43 3.03 -4.90
N VAL A 177 -14.09 2.61 -3.82
CA VAL A 177 -14.65 1.27 -3.63
C VAL A 177 -16.10 1.32 -4.09
N GLU A 178 -16.47 0.47 -5.04
CA GLU A 178 -17.86 0.29 -5.51
C GLU A 178 -18.55 -0.79 -4.69
#